data_6f8f3673d1ba1c115529444a966acd09
#
_entry.id   6f8f3673d1ba1c115529444a966acd09
#
_cell.length_a   1.000
_cell.length_b   1.000
_cell.length_c   1.000
_cell.angle_alpha   90.00
_cell.angle_beta   90.00
_cell.angle_gamma   90.00
#
_symmetry.space_group_name_H-M   'P 1'
#
loop_
_entity.id
_entity.type
_entity.pdbx_description
1 polymer ?
#
loop_
_entity_poly.entity_id
_entity_poly.type
_entity_poly.pdbx_seq_one_letter_code
_entity_poly.pdbx_strand_id
1 'polypeptide(L)'
;GMMGVPSNDRDDCFWRADLLAAACDLVQVIREIRPQVVVTYDDFGGYGHPDHIQAHRVTHYAVALAESPSFRSDFGPAWGVSKVYWTAFPRSVIREGIMTLREVDSDNEFAAMDPDDLPFACDDELITTAVDATEFLDRKMTALAAHKTQVTVDGGFFALSNNLGSQAMGTEYFRLVRGTPVLDTRGGRETDLFAGIGE
;
A
#
# COMPACT_ATOMS: atom_id res chain seq x y z
N GLY A 1 -1.02 16.52 -3.91
CA GLY A 1 -0.01 17.12 -3.01
C GLY A 1 -0.25 16.77 -1.56
N MET A 2 0.78 16.94 -0.71
CA MET A 2 0.68 16.65 0.74
C MET A 2 -0.43 17.44 1.42
N MET A 3 -0.87 16.98 2.59
CA MET A 3 -1.93 17.62 3.36
C MET A 3 -1.61 19.12 3.60
N GLY A 4 -2.60 19.96 3.43
CA GLY A 4 -2.47 21.42 3.64
C GLY A 4 -1.93 22.23 2.46
N VAL A 5 -1.59 21.59 1.32
CA VAL A 5 -1.21 22.36 0.12
C VAL A 5 -2.43 22.80 -0.69
N PRO A 6 -2.40 23.95 -1.39
CA PRO A 6 -3.56 24.53 -2.09
C PRO A 6 -4.16 23.64 -3.18
N SER A 7 -3.39 22.68 -3.75
CA SER A 7 -3.93 21.74 -4.73
C SER A 7 -5.05 20.85 -4.17
N ASN A 8 -5.10 20.65 -2.85
CA ASN A 8 -6.15 19.87 -2.20
C ASN A 8 -7.45 20.65 -1.97
N ASP A 9 -7.44 21.95 -2.23
CA ASP A 9 -8.64 22.81 -2.14
C ASP A 9 -9.43 22.86 -3.47
N ARG A 10 -8.89 22.28 -4.53
CA ARG A 10 -9.56 22.23 -5.83
C ARG A 10 -10.76 21.29 -5.78
N ASP A 11 -11.84 21.67 -6.45
CA ASP A 11 -13.07 20.86 -6.49
C ASP A 11 -12.92 19.57 -7.32
N ASP A 12 -11.93 19.52 -8.21
CA ASP A 12 -11.63 18.39 -9.09
C ASP A 12 -10.51 17.48 -8.58
N CYS A 13 -10.03 17.65 -7.34
CA CYS A 13 -9.04 16.75 -6.76
C CYS A 13 -9.69 15.50 -6.14
N PHE A 14 -8.98 14.37 -6.17
CA PHE A 14 -9.50 13.10 -5.65
C PHE A 14 -9.78 13.13 -4.15
N TRP A 15 -8.98 13.87 -3.38
CA TRP A 15 -9.21 14.07 -1.94
C TRP A 15 -10.61 14.60 -1.61
N ARG A 16 -11.19 15.43 -2.48
CA ARG A 16 -12.52 16.04 -2.29
C ARG A 16 -13.64 15.33 -3.04
N ALA A 17 -13.32 14.26 -3.76
CA ALA A 17 -14.33 13.48 -4.47
C ALA A 17 -15.39 12.95 -3.49
N ASP A 18 -16.66 12.96 -3.92
CA ASP A 18 -17.73 12.33 -3.18
C ASP A 18 -17.42 10.84 -2.99
N LEU A 19 -17.42 10.41 -1.73
CA LEU A 19 -17.00 9.06 -1.37
C LEU A 19 -17.87 7.98 -2.00
N LEU A 20 -19.20 8.22 -2.05
CA LEU A 20 -20.11 7.23 -2.64
C LEU A 20 -19.95 7.18 -4.16
N ALA A 21 -19.80 8.32 -4.82
CA ALA A 21 -19.59 8.37 -6.26
C ALA A 21 -18.29 7.63 -6.64
N ALA A 22 -17.17 7.95 -6.00
CA ALA A 22 -15.90 7.28 -6.23
C ALA A 22 -15.94 5.78 -5.89
N ALA A 23 -16.65 5.40 -4.82
CA ALA A 23 -16.84 3.99 -4.47
C ALA A 23 -17.71 3.25 -5.52
N CYS A 24 -18.72 3.89 -6.12
CA CYS A 24 -19.53 3.29 -7.18
C CYS A 24 -18.69 2.88 -8.40
N ASP A 25 -17.74 3.73 -8.82
CA ASP A 25 -16.83 3.40 -9.92
C ASP A 25 -16.01 2.15 -9.60
N LEU A 26 -15.49 2.07 -8.37
CA LEU A 26 -14.72 0.91 -7.93
C LEU A 26 -15.59 -0.35 -7.71
N VAL A 27 -16.84 -0.21 -7.28
CA VAL A 27 -17.81 -1.33 -7.19
C VAL A 27 -18.02 -1.98 -8.55
N GLN A 28 -18.17 -1.16 -9.59
CA GLN A 28 -18.32 -1.68 -10.96
C GLN A 28 -17.09 -2.51 -11.36
N VAL A 29 -15.90 -2.00 -11.14
CA VAL A 29 -14.64 -2.70 -11.43
C VAL A 29 -14.52 -4.00 -10.63
N ILE A 30 -14.82 -3.98 -9.33
CA ILE A 30 -14.76 -5.18 -8.47
C ILE A 30 -15.72 -6.26 -8.98
N ARG A 31 -16.94 -5.90 -9.36
CA ARG A 31 -17.92 -6.87 -9.85
C ARG A 31 -17.61 -7.41 -11.25
N GLU A 32 -16.96 -6.60 -12.08
CA GLU A 32 -16.51 -7.01 -13.42
C GLU A 32 -15.30 -7.95 -13.34
N ILE A 33 -14.26 -7.55 -12.59
CA ILE A 33 -12.99 -8.29 -12.51
C ILE A 33 -13.07 -9.46 -11.53
N ARG A 34 -13.90 -9.34 -10.48
CA ARG A 34 -14.09 -10.35 -9.43
C ARG A 34 -12.79 -10.73 -8.71
N PRO A 35 -12.04 -9.77 -8.18
CA PRO A 35 -10.78 -10.05 -7.52
C PRO A 35 -11.01 -10.81 -6.22
N GLN A 36 -10.20 -11.83 -5.95
CA GLN A 36 -10.16 -12.51 -4.66
C GLN A 36 -9.42 -11.69 -3.61
N VAL A 37 -8.40 -10.94 -4.05
CA VAL A 37 -7.53 -10.12 -3.20
C VAL A 37 -7.59 -8.66 -3.66
N VAL A 38 -7.69 -7.77 -2.70
CA VAL A 38 -7.56 -6.31 -2.91
C VAL A 38 -6.47 -5.78 -2.00
N VAL A 39 -5.58 -4.96 -2.54
CA VAL A 39 -4.53 -4.27 -1.80
C VAL A 39 -4.80 -2.77 -1.85
N THR A 40 -4.70 -2.11 -0.71
CA THR A 40 -4.86 -0.66 -0.59
C THR A 40 -3.91 -0.09 0.47
N TYR A 41 -3.95 1.21 0.69
CA TYR A 41 -3.24 1.86 1.79
C TYR A 41 -3.94 1.61 3.13
N ASP A 42 -3.21 1.83 4.23
CA ASP A 42 -3.80 1.94 5.56
C ASP A 42 -4.65 3.22 5.72
N ASP A 43 -5.23 3.43 6.88
CA ASP A 43 -6.08 4.57 7.19
C ASP A 43 -5.32 5.91 7.22
N PHE A 44 -4.00 5.87 7.39
CA PHE A 44 -3.11 7.03 7.29
C PHE A 44 -2.64 7.28 5.83
N GLY A 45 -2.96 6.41 4.87
CA GLY A 45 -2.54 6.54 3.48
C GLY A 45 -1.04 6.30 3.27
N GLY A 46 -0.46 5.42 4.09
CA GLY A 46 0.96 5.10 4.11
C GLY A 46 1.80 6.16 4.79
N TYR A 47 1.78 7.41 4.32
CA TYR A 47 2.59 8.52 4.88
C TYR A 47 1.81 9.85 4.97
N GLY A 48 0.50 9.81 5.04
CA GLY A 48 -0.34 10.98 5.24
C GLY A 48 -0.72 11.74 3.97
N HIS A 49 -0.54 11.14 2.78
CA HIS A 49 -0.98 11.79 1.53
C HIS A 49 -2.51 11.74 1.42
N PRO A 50 -3.20 12.88 1.19
CA PRO A 50 -4.67 12.92 1.16
C PRO A 50 -5.30 11.96 0.15
N ASP A 51 -4.75 11.87 -1.07
CA ASP A 51 -5.28 10.96 -2.08
C ASP A 51 -5.10 9.48 -1.72
N HIS A 52 -4.06 9.13 -0.93
CA HIS A 52 -3.88 7.77 -0.42
C HIS A 52 -4.89 7.45 0.68
N ILE A 53 -5.18 8.42 1.58
CA ILE A 53 -6.23 8.29 2.59
C ILE A 53 -7.59 8.14 1.90
N GLN A 54 -7.84 8.91 0.84
CA GLN A 54 -9.07 8.80 0.07
C GLN A 54 -9.15 7.44 -0.66
N ALA A 55 -8.07 6.95 -1.24
CA ALA A 55 -8.01 5.61 -1.84
C ALA A 55 -8.34 4.50 -0.83
N HIS A 56 -7.81 4.59 0.40
CA HIS A 56 -8.19 3.71 1.51
C HIS A 56 -9.71 3.73 1.74
N ARG A 57 -10.30 4.92 1.93
CA ARG A 57 -11.73 5.09 2.22
C ARG A 57 -12.61 4.54 1.09
N VAL A 58 -12.30 4.91 -0.15
CA VAL A 58 -13.02 4.47 -1.34
C VAL A 58 -12.95 2.95 -1.47
N THR A 59 -11.78 2.35 -1.27
CA THR A 59 -11.60 0.90 -1.38
C THR A 59 -12.42 0.15 -0.35
N HIS A 60 -12.35 0.53 0.93
CA HIS A 60 -13.11 -0.14 1.98
C HIS A 60 -14.61 -0.02 1.78
N TYR A 61 -15.07 1.16 1.36
CA TYR A 61 -16.49 1.36 1.07
C TYR A 61 -16.94 0.57 -0.14
N ALA A 62 -16.15 0.56 -1.23
CA ALA A 62 -16.48 -0.19 -2.44
C ALA A 62 -16.49 -1.72 -2.20
N VAL A 63 -15.55 -2.27 -1.43
CA VAL A 63 -15.53 -3.68 -1.08
C VAL A 63 -16.81 -4.08 -0.33
N ALA A 64 -17.25 -3.28 0.64
CA ALA A 64 -18.49 -3.54 1.38
C ALA A 64 -19.74 -3.43 0.50
N LEU A 65 -19.79 -2.46 -0.40
CA LEU A 65 -20.90 -2.27 -1.32
C LEU A 65 -20.95 -3.34 -2.43
N ALA A 66 -19.80 -3.78 -2.92
CA ALA A 66 -19.71 -4.77 -4.00
C ALA A 66 -20.31 -6.13 -3.62
N GLU A 67 -20.24 -6.52 -2.34
CA GLU A 67 -20.82 -7.77 -1.84
C GLU A 67 -22.32 -7.69 -1.55
N SER A 68 -22.92 -6.47 -1.57
CA SER A 68 -24.36 -6.29 -1.34
C SER A 68 -25.18 -6.53 -2.60
N PRO A 69 -26.02 -7.58 -2.69
CA PRO A 69 -26.81 -7.85 -3.89
C PRO A 69 -27.83 -6.76 -4.23
N SER A 70 -28.29 -6.00 -3.24
CA SER A 70 -29.28 -4.93 -3.43
C SER A 70 -28.70 -3.60 -3.87
N PHE A 71 -27.36 -3.42 -3.75
CA PHE A 71 -26.69 -2.19 -4.15
C PHE A 71 -26.36 -2.25 -5.64
N ARG A 72 -26.82 -1.28 -6.42
CA ARG A 72 -26.48 -1.11 -7.84
C ARG A 72 -26.46 -2.45 -8.60
N SER A 73 -27.61 -3.14 -8.64
CA SER A 73 -27.75 -4.42 -9.37
C SER A 73 -27.48 -4.28 -10.88
N ASP A 74 -27.53 -3.05 -11.40
CA ASP A 74 -27.14 -2.68 -12.78
C ASP A 74 -25.63 -2.86 -13.06
N PHE A 75 -24.79 -2.92 -12.03
CA PHE A 75 -23.33 -3.20 -12.13
C PHE A 75 -22.99 -4.69 -12.18
N GLY A 76 -23.99 -5.55 -12.32
CA GLY A 76 -23.81 -7.01 -12.35
C GLY A 76 -23.94 -7.68 -10.99
N PRO A 77 -23.68 -9.00 -10.93
CA PRO A 77 -23.82 -9.79 -9.70
C PRO A 77 -22.91 -9.31 -8.58
N ALA A 78 -23.39 -9.39 -7.35
CA ALA A 78 -22.58 -9.09 -6.17
C ALA A 78 -21.31 -9.96 -6.12
N TRP A 79 -20.20 -9.36 -5.62
CA TRP A 79 -18.94 -10.04 -5.48
C TRP A 79 -18.32 -9.76 -4.10
N GLY A 80 -17.99 -10.81 -3.37
CA GLY A 80 -17.29 -10.73 -2.08
C GLY A 80 -15.79 -10.93 -2.27
N VAL A 81 -15.01 -9.91 -1.92
CA VAL A 81 -13.54 -10.00 -1.88
C VAL A 81 -13.11 -10.88 -0.70
N SER A 82 -12.30 -11.90 -0.95
CA SER A 82 -11.87 -12.87 0.06
C SER A 82 -10.87 -12.27 1.05
N LYS A 83 -9.89 -11.49 0.56
CA LYS A 83 -8.87 -10.86 1.39
C LYS A 83 -8.66 -9.40 1.01
N VAL A 84 -8.52 -8.55 2.03
CA VAL A 84 -8.09 -7.16 1.86
C VAL A 84 -6.82 -6.94 2.68
N TYR A 85 -5.81 -6.38 2.03
CA TYR A 85 -4.53 -6.05 2.64
C TYR A 85 -4.26 -4.55 2.59
N TRP A 86 -3.62 -4.05 3.63
CA TRP A 86 -2.97 -2.75 3.62
C TRP A 86 -1.47 -2.92 3.37
N THR A 87 -0.92 -2.08 2.51
CA THR A 87 0.55 -1.96 2.43
C THR A 87 1.08 -1.44 3.77
N ALA A 88 2.22 -1.94 4.21
CA ALA A 88 2.77 -1.58 5.51
C ALA A 88 4.29 -1.48 5.46
N PHE A 89 4.84 -0.63 6.32
CA PHE A 89 6.27 -0.45 6.50
C PHE A 89 6.65 -0.88 7.92
N PRO A 90 7.23 -2.09 8.12
CA PRO A 90 7.61 -2.56 9.45
C PRO A 90 8.62 -1.62 10.09
N ARG A 91 8.40 -1.27 11.35
CA ARG A 91 9.25 -0.35 12.11
C ARG A 91 10.70 -0.84 12.19
N SER A 92 10.89 -2.15 12.40
CA SER A 92 12.22 -2.76 12.44
C SER A 92 12.99 -2.60 11.12
N VAL A 93 12.32 -2.81 9.98
CA VAL A 93 12.92 -2.69 8.64
C VAL A 93 13.32 -1.25 8.33
N ILE A 94 12.44 -0.29 8.67
CA ILE A 94 12.76 1.13 8.47
C ILE A 94 13.92 1.55 9.35
N ARG A 95 13.94 1.13 10.63
CA ARG A 95 15.02 1.40 11.56
C ARG A 95 16.36 0.88 11.02
N GLU A 96 16.40 -0.36 10.56
CA GLU A 96 17.59 -0.96 9.96
C GLU A 96 18.05 -0.19 8.71
N GLY A 97 17.11 0.19 7.84
CA GLY A 97 17.39 1.00 6.65
C GLY A 97 18.01 2.37 7.01
N ILE A 98 17.46 3.07 8.00
CA ILE A 98 17.99 4.36 8.46
C ILE A 98 19.39 4.19 9.07
N MET A 99 19.61 3.17 9.90
CA MET A 99 20.92 2.91 10.49
C MET A 99 21.97 2.61 9.42
N THR A 100 21.62 1.80 8.42
CA THR A 100 22.50 1.51 7.28
C THR A 100 22.83 2.79 6.49
N LEU A 101 21.83 3.65 6.23
CA LEU A 101 22.05 4.93 5.54
C LEU A 101 22.99 5.86 6.32
N ARG A 102 22.91 5.90 7.64
CA ARG A 102 23.82 6.70 8.48
C ARG A 102 25.27 6.28 8.33
N GLU A 103 25.53 4.99 8.06
CA GLU A 103 26.88 4.46 7.89
C GLU A 103 27.46 4.74 6.49
N VAL A 104 26.61 4.73 5.45
CA VAL A 104 27.09 4.79 4.06
C VAL A 104 26.83 6.12 3.36
N ASP A 105 25.83 6.88 3.77
CA ASP A 105 25.41 8.17 3.21
C ASP A 105 24.75 9.02 4.30
N SER A 106 25.57 9.55 5.21
CA SER A 106 25.08 10.34 6.36
C SER A 106 24.42 11.66 5.97
N ASP A 107 24.65 12.16 4.75
CA ASP A 107 24.08 13.41 4.25
C ASP A 107 22.68 13.21 3.64
N ASN A 108 22.23 11.94 3.52
CA ASN A 108 20.90 11.61 3.03
C ASN A 108 19.83 12.09 4.02
N GLU A 109 18.78 12.72 3.52
CA GLU A 109 17.68 13.24 4.35
C GLU A 109 16.99 12.16 5.20
N PHE A 110 16.91 10.92 4.71
CA PHE A 110 16.36 9.79 5.46
C PHE A 110 17.28 9.33 6.60
N ALA A 111 18.60 9.53 6.47
CA ALA A 111 19.54 9.23 7.55
C ALA A 111 19.33 10.14 8.78
N ALA A 112 18.81 11.35 8.57
CA ALA A 112 18.50 12.29 9.64
C ALA A 112 17.20 11.98 10.40
N MET A 113 16.33 11.13 9.87
CA MET A 113 15.04 10.79 10.50
C MET A 113 15.24 10.01 11.80
N ASP A 114 14.40 10.29 12.80
CA ASP A 114 14.34 9.47 14.00
C ASP A 114 13.50 8.20 13.70
N PRO A 115 14.08 6.99 13.74
CA PRO A 115 13.36 5.77 13.44
C PRO A 115 12.24 5.46 14.43
N ASP A 116 12.23 6.08 15.60
CA ASP A 116 11.21 5.89 16.63
C ASP A 116 10.04 6.89 16.49
N ASP A 117 10.22 7.98 15.75
CA ASP A 117 9.20 9.01 15.52
C ASP A 117 8.77 9.06 14.03
N LEU A 118 8.38 7.91 13.49
CA LEU A 118 7.90 7.81 12.12
C LEU A 118 6.41 7.45 12.10
N PRO A 119 5.53 8.40 11.78
CA PRO A 119 4.08 8.19 11.81
C PRO A 119 3.58 7.16 10.80
N PHE A 120 4.40 6.85 9.80
CA PHE A 120 4.08 5.86 8.75
C PHE A 120 4.63 4.46 9.06
N ALA A 121 5.39 4.28 10.13
CA ALA A 121 5.91 2.98 10.52
C ALA A 121 4.83 2.15 11.22
N CYS A 122 4.67 0.92 10.77
CA CYS A 122 3.75 -0.06 11.35
C CYS A 122 4.49 -0.93 12.37
N ASP A 123 3.86 -1.22 13.50
CA ASP A 123 4.43 -2.14 14.49
C ASP A 123 4.53 -3.55 13.89
N ASP A 124 5.66 -4.20 14.11
CA ASP A 124 6.02 -5.47 13.47
C ASP A 124 5.02 -6.61 13.76
N GLU A 125 4.36 -6.57 14.91
CA GLU A 125 3.33 -7.54 15.33
C GLU A 125 2.04 -7.44 14.50
N LEU A 126 1.80 -6.29 13.86
CA LEU A 126 0.64 -6.08 12.99
C LEU A 126 0.88 -6.56 11.55
N ILE A 127 2.14 -6.84 11.19
CA ILE A 127 2.50 -7.34 9.87
C ILE A 127 2.14 -8.83 9.77
N THR A 128 1.16 -9.13 8.95
CA THR A 128 0.67 -10.50 8.75
C THR A 128 1.36 -11.23 7.60
N THR A 129 1.86 -10.47 6.63
CA THR A 129 2.33 -11.03 5.35
C THR A 129 3.60 -10.34 4.89
N ALA A 130 4.55 -11.13 4.39
CA ALA A 130 5.81 -10.66 3.83
C ALA A 130 6.09 -11.44 2.54
N VAL A 131 6.02 -10.76 1.41
CA VAL A 131 6.19 -11.36 0.09
C VAL A 131 7.59 -11.03 -0.43
N ASP A 132 8.38 -12.06 -0.74
CA ASP A 132 9.65 -11.88 -1.41
C ASP A 132 9.44 -11.53 -2.88
N ALA A 133 9.75 -10.30 -3.23
CA ALA A 133 9.65 -9.75 -4.58
C ALA A 133 11.05 -9.43 -5.18
N THR A 134 12.11 -10.01 -4.61
CA THR A 134 13.50 -9.71 -4.99
C THR A 134 13.75 -9.94 -6.49
N GLU A 135 13.19 -10.99 -7.07
CA GLU A 135 13.33 -11.29 -8.50
C GLU A 135 12.66 -10.24 -9.41
N PHE A 136 11.77 -9.40 -8.87
CA PHE A 136 11.01 -8.37 -9.61
C PHE A 136 11.54 -6.94 -9.40
N LEU A 137 12.66 -6.77 -8.71
CA LEU A 137 13.22 -5.45 -8.38
C LEU A 137 13.44 -4.57 -9.61
N ASP A 138 14.00 -5.11 -10.69
CA ASP A 138 14.24 -4.35 -11.92
C ASP A 138 12.92 -3.84 -12.54
N ARG A 139 11.86 -4.66 -12.49
CA ARG A 139 10.53 -4.27 -12.97
C ARG A 139 9.91 -3.21 -12.06
N LYS A 140 10.08 -3.35 -10.75
CA LYS A 140 9.63 -2.38 -9.75
C LYS A 140 10.30 -1.02 -9.95
N MET A 141 11.61 -1.01 -10.16
CA MET A 141 12.36 0.21 -10.46
C MET A 141 11.93 0.85 -11.78
N THR A 142 11.70 0.04 -12.81
CA THR A 142 11.17 0.54 -14.09
C THR A 142 9.77 1.17 -13.93
N ALA A 143 8.89 0.54 -13.16
CA ALA A 143 7.57 1.08 -12.86
C ALA A 143 7.66 2.40 -12.08
N LEU A 144 8.53 2.47 -11.08
CA LEU A 144 8.76 3.68 -10.29
C LEU A 144 9.29 4.82 -11.17
N ALA A 145 10.24 4.55 -12.07
CA ALA A 145 10.80 5.51 -13.02
C ALA A 145 9.76 6.08 -14.01
N ALA A 146 8.63 5.38 -14.23
CA ALA A 146 7.53 5.88 -15.05
C ALA A 146 6.78 7.07 -14.40
N HIS A 147 6.88 7.24 -13.09
CA HIS A 147 6.28 8.36 -12.33
C HIS A 147 7.11 9.64 -12.41
N LYS A 148 7.45 10.07 -13.62
CA LYS A 148 8.38 11.18 -13.93
C LYS A 148 8.02 12.53 -13.29
N THR A 149 6.75 12.74 -12.93
CA THR A 149 6.26 13.98 -12.32
C THR A 149 6.40 13.98 -10.80
N GLN A 150 6.66 12.81 -10.19
CA GLN A 150 6.70 12.62 -8.74
C GLN A 150 8.07 12.10 -8.26
N VAL A 151 8.77 11.37 -9.09
CA VAL A 151 10.01 10.68 -8.73
C VAL A 151 11.11 11.08 -9.70
N THR A 152 12.24 11.54 -9.17
CA THR A 152 13.46 11.80 -9.93
C THR A 152 14.48 10.68 -9.68
N VAL A 153 15.21 10.28 -10.70
CA VAL A 153 16.17 9.18 -10.63
C VAL A 153 17.28 9.45 -9.60
N ASP A 154 17.59 10.74 -9.36
CA ASP A 154 18.58 11.19 -8.39
C ASP A 154 17.96 11.58 -7.02
N GLY A 155 16.65 11.41 -6.85
CA GLY A 155 15.94 11.78 -5.61
C GLY A 155 16.03 10.71 -4.54
N GLY A 156 15.84 11.12 -3.27
CA GLY A 156 16.00 10.29 -2.08
C GLY A 156 15.29 8.92 -2.12
N PHE A 157 14.14 8.83 -2.79
CA PHE A 157 13.42 7.56 -2.96
C PHE A 157 14.17 6.56 -3.85
N PHE A 158 14.88 7.03 -4.91
CA PHE A 158 15.72 6.20 -5.75
C PHE A 158 17.10 5.96 -5.14
N ALA A 159 17.61 6.89 -4.34
CA ALA A 159 18.85 6.67 -3.61
C ALA A 159 18.74 5.51 -2.62
N LEU A 160 17.54 5.24 -2.08
CA LEU A 160 17.25 4.03 -1.32
C LEU A 160 17.28 2.76 -2.20
N SER A 161 17.07 2.87 -3.51
CA SER A 161 17.10 1.74 -4.45
C SER A 161 18.48 1.47 -5.06
N ASN A 162 19.40 2.42 -4.98
CA ASN A 162 20.77 2.26 -5.46
C ASN A 162 21.63 1.48 -4.44
N ASN A 163 21.74 0.17 -4.61
CA ASN A 163 22.63 -0.79 -3.92
C ASN A 163 22.26 -1.19 -2.46
N LEU A 164 21.58 -0.37 -1.68
CA LEU A 164 21.13 -0.73 -0.32
C LEU A 164 19.62 -0.78 -0.21
N GLY A 165 18.93 0.13 -0.87
CA GLY A 165 17.49 0.16 -0.92
C GLY A 165 16.89 -0.96 -1.77
N SER A 166 17.62 -1.50 -2.74
CA SER A 166 17.15 -2.67 -3.50
C SER A 166 16.92 -3.88 -2.58
N GLN A 167 17.77 -4.10 -1.59
CA GLN A 167 17.58 -5.17 -0.62
C GLN A 167 16.39 -4.87 0.33
N ALA A 168 16.25 -3.62 0.77
CA ALA A 168 15.13 -3.20 1.61
C ALA A 168 13.78 -3.20 0.87
N MET A 169 13.78 -3.00 -0.46
CA MET A 169 12.58 -3.02 -1.30
C MET A 169 12.29 -4.39 -1.93
N GLY A 170 13.12 -5.40 -1.67
CA GLY A 170 12.93 -6.76 -2.17
C GLY A 170 11.82 -7.51 -1.47
N THR A 171 11.46 -7.15 -0.25
CA THR A 171 10.32 -7.74 0.48
C THR A 171 9.21 -6.71 0.59
N GLU A 172 8.01 -7.11 0.22
CA GLU A 172 6.78 -6.32 0.37
C GLU A 172 6.03 -6.78 1.61
N TYR A 173 5.65 -5.84 2.46
CA TYR A 173 4.98 -6.13 3.71
C TYR A 173 3.52 -5.67 3.70
N PHE A 174 2.66 -6.49 4.30
CA PHE A 174 1.23 -6.22 4.32
C PHE A 174 0.62 -6.56 5.68
N ARG A 175 -0.48 -5.85 5.99
CA ARG A 175 -1.38 -6.16 7.08
C ARG A 175 -2.69 -6.68 6.51
N LEU A 176 -3.07 -7.92 6.83
CA LEU A 176 -4.38 -8.44 6.49
C LEU A 176 -5.44 -7.79 7.37
N VAL A 177 -6.44 -7.15 6.75
CA VAL A 177 -7.53 -6.46 7.45
C VAL A 177 -8.90 -7.07 7.19
N ARG A 178 -8.98 -7.95 6.20
CA ARG A 178 -10.16 -8.79 5.93
C ARG A 178 -9.71 -10.16 5.45
N GLY A 179 -10.39 -11.20 5.92
CA GLY A 179 -10.07 -12.60 5.62
C GLY A 179 -9.33 -13.29 6.75
N THR A 180 -8.83 -14.50 6.49
CA THR A 180 -8.10 -15.31 7.47
C THR A 180 -6.66 -15.50 7.01
N PRO A 181 -5.66 -15.19 7.83
CA PRO A 181 -4.27 -15.41 7.47
C PRO A 181 -3.97 -16.92 7.43
N VAL A 182 -3.13 -17.33 6.50
CA VAL A 182 -2.55 -18.68 6.47
C VAL A 182 -1.09 -18.55 6.84
N LEU A 183 -0.80 -18.81 8.11
CA LEU A 183 0.57 -18.76 8.60
C LEU A 183 1.36 -19.93 8.01
N ASP A 184 2.64 -19.72 7.76
CA ASP A 184 3.52 -20.82 7.38
C ASP A 184 3.63 -21.85 8.51
N THR A 185 4.10 -23.05 8.18
CA THR A 185 4.18 -24.20 9.15
C THR A 185 5.09 -23.92 10.35
N ARG A 186 5.86 -22.83 10.34
CA ARG A 186 6.75 -22.40 11.41
C ARG A 186 6.16 -21.27 12.25
N GLY A 187 4.87 -20.93 12.04
CA GLY A 187 4.18 -19.87 12.76
C GLY A 187 4.62 -18.47 12.31
N GLY A 188 5.21 -18.38 11.13
CA GLY A 188 5.64 -17.13 10.52
C GLY A 188 4.50 -16.36 9.82
N ARG A 189 4.89 -15.28 9.15
CA ARG A 189 3.98 -14.48 8.32
C ARG A 189 3.57 -15.25 7.06
N GLU A 190 2.42 -14.92 6.48
CA GLU A 190 2.09 -15.36 5.12
C GLU A 190 3.19 -14.91 4.14
N THR A 191 3.44 -15.71 3.12
CA THR A 191 4.37 -15.40 2.03
C THR A 191 3.68 -15.23 0.69
N ASP A 192 2.36 -15.44 0.64
CA ASP A 192 1.52 -15.32 -0.55
C ASP A 192 0.18 -14.71 -0.17
N LEU A 193 -0.21 -13.63 -0.86
CA LEU A 193 -1.47 -12.93 -0.63
C LEU A 193 -2.71 -13.80 -0.94
N PHE A 194 -2.55 -14.82 -1.78
CA PHE A 194 -3.63 -15.75 -2.17
C PHE A 194 -3.67 -17.01 -1.31
N ALA A 195 -2.77 -17.17 -0.34
CA ALA A 195 -2.75 -18.34 0.53
C ALA A 195 -4.13 -18.62 1.14
N GLY A 196 -4.60 -19.89 1.07
CA GLY A 196 -5.88 -20.33 1.62
C GLY A 196 -7.13 -19.85 0.87
N ILE A 197 -6.99 -19.21 -0.28
CA ILE A 197 -8.12 -18.94 -1.18
C ILE A 197 -8.28 -20.18 -2.07
N GLY A 198 -9.41 -20.87 -1.92
CA GLY A 198 -9.74 -22.03 -2.77
C GLY A 198 -9.89 -21.61 -4.24
N GLU A 199 -9.58 -22.54 -5.15
CA GLU A 199 -9.86 -22.43 -6.58
C GLU A 199 -11.36 -22.34 -6.87
#